data_db3d34edb96e5fb8645f6a6f75d0f895
#
_entry.id   db3d34edb96e5fb8645f6a6f75d0f895
#
_cell.length_a   1.000
_cell.length_b   1.000
_cell.length_c   1.000
_cell.angle_alpha   90.00
_cell.angle_beta   90.00
_cell.angle_gamma   90.00
#
_symmetry.space_group_name_H-M   'P 1'
#
loop_
_entity.id
_entity.type
_entity.pdbx_description
1 polymer ?
#
loop_
_entity_poly.entity_id
_entity_poly.type
_entity_poly.pdbx_seq_one_letter_code
_entity_poly.pdbx_strand_id
1 'polypeptide(L)'
;MSKKKNAELSRMWGFAGKRHWLTIASCILAGISTVLSIIPFVCIWFVIRDILYAMKKGDLSLAASSGHYAWLAVAFSLLSILLYFVALCCSHLAAFRTATNMKKEAMHHIVTLPLGYFSQNASGRLRKIIDDNAGLTEGFLAHQLPDLTGAVVMPVAVISLLFVFDWRLGICCLIPLAISVFFLKKMMGGDNADFMSGYMTALENMNKEAVEFVRGIPVVKVFQQTIYSFKNFHAAIEEYKKYASGYAICCRIPLTGFNITLNGTFILLIPTALMLFSAASGQADRQKLFLDFLFYSLFTPVCTTMMNRIMFASEQLMAAKSAVSRIEAILQEKPLKESNTQKQPKDASVVFEDVSFTYPGAKKKALYHVSFEVPDGKKIALVGASGSGKSTAASLIPRFYDVQEGDVLVGGVDVREIAKNDLMDQIAFVFQNTRLFNDTLL
;
A
#
# COMPACT_ATOMS: atom_id res chain seq x y z
N MET A 1 -15.03 3.64 14.21
CA MET A 1 -14.24 3.34 13.01
C MET A 1 -13.37 4.51 12.50
N SER A 2 -13.72 5.78 12.70
CA SER A 2 -12.96 6.96 12.22
C SER A 2 -11.58 7.14 12.88
N LYS A 3 -11.40 6.88 14.18
CA LYS A 3 -10.12 7.07 14.89
C LYS A 3 -9.02 6.08 14.47
N LYS A 4 -9.38 4.85 14.06
CA LYS A 4 -8.42 3.84 13.57
C LYS A 4 -7.91 4.16 12.15
N LYS A 5 -8.74 4.77 11.30
CA LYS A 5 -8.39 5.14 9.92
C LYS A 5 -7.30 6.22 9.80
N ASN A 6 -7.11 7.03 10.83
CA ASN A 6 -6.08 8.10 10.83
C ASN A 6 -4.74 7.63 11.44
N ALA A 7 -4.73 6.50 12.15
CA ALA A 7 -3.52 5.98 12.79
C ALA A 7 -2.47 5.52 11.77
N GLU A 8 -2.90 4.81 10.70
CA GLU A 8 -2.00 4.28 9.67
C GLU A 8 -1.31 5.40 8.85
N LEU A 9 -2.07 6.45 8.49
CA LEU A 9 -1.49 7.63 7.84
C LEU A 9 -0.54 8.38 8.78
N SER A 10 -0.90 8.53 10.06
CA SER A 10 -0.02 9.15 11.07
C SER A 10 1.28 8.38 11.23
N ARG A 11 1.23 7.04 11.20
CA ARG A 11 2.42 6.18 11.25
C ARG A 11 3.29 6.32 10.02
N MET A 12 2.69 6.41 8.84
CA MET A 12 3.41 6.66 7.58
C MET A 12 4.22 7.97 7.66
N TRP A 13 3.63 9.03 8.27
CA TRP A 13 4.34 10.27 8.56
C TRP A 13 5.46 10.11 9.60
N GLY A 14 5.27 9.23 10.60
CA GLY A 14 6.31 8.89 11.58
C GLY A 14 7.56 8.32 10.92
N PHE A 15 7.41 7.39 9.98
CA PHE A 15 8.53 6.81 9.22
C PHE A 15 9.25 7.83 8.31
N ALA A 16 8.56 8.87 7.83
CA ALA A 16 9.19 9.94 7.04
C ALA A 16 10.21 10.75 7.85
N GLY A 17 10.08 10.78 9.19
CA GLY A 17 10.98 11.49 10.09
C GLY A 17 11.11 12.97 9.75
N LYS A 18 12.33 13.52 9.81
CA LYS A 18 12.58 14.95 9.54
C LYS A 18 12.32 15.36 8.08
N ARG A 19 12.16 14.43 7.16
CA ARG A 19 11.97 14.72 5.71
C ARG A 19 10.51 14.78 5.26
N HIS A 20 9.54 14.73 6.18
CA HIS A 20 8.12 14.87 5.85
C HIS A 20 7.81 16.19 5.11
N TRP A 21 8.62 17.26 5.32
CA TRP A 21 8.44 18.52 4.60
C TRP A 21 8.61 18.39 3.07
N LEU A 22 9.45 17.45 2.59
CA LEU A 22 9.59 17.17 1.15
C LEU A 22 8.30 16.61 0.55
N THR A 23 7.59 15.78 1.30
CA THR A 23 6.27 15.28 0.88
C THR A 23 5.24 16.42 0.80
N ILE A 24 5.27 17.34 1.77
CA ILE A 24 4.39 18.53 1.75
C ILE A 24 4.75 19.44 0.57
N ALA A 25 6.04 19.71 0.35
CA ALA A 25 6.51 20.51 -0.76
C ALA A 25 6.10 19.88 -2.11
N SER A 26 6.24 18.57 -2.26
CA SER A 26 5.78 17.84 -3.44
C SER A 26 4.29 18.04 -3.71
N CYS A 27 3.45 17.91 -2.67
CA CYS A 27 2.00 18.13 -2.80
C CYS A 27 1.68 19.57 -3.23
N ILE A 28 2.33 20.56 -2.63
CA ILE A 28 2.12 21.98 -2.98
C ILE A 28 2.54 22.24 -4.43
N LEU A 29 3.74 21.79 -4.83
CA LEU A 29 4.24 21.96 -6.18
C LEU A 29 3.36 21.24 -7.23
N ALA A 30 2.88 20.04 -6.93
CA ALA A 30 1.96 19.30 -7.78
C ALA A 30 0.62 20.04 -7.93
N GLY A 31 0.10 20.61 -6.84
CA GLY A 31 -1.11 21.46 -6.88
C GLY A 31 -0.93 22.70 -7.74
N ILE A 32 0.18 23.43 -7.59
CA ILE A 32 0.52 24.61 -8.41
C ILE A 32 0.68 24.21 -9.87
N SER A 33 1.43 23.14 -10.16
CA SER A 33 1.59 22.59 -11.50
C SER A 33 0.24 22.28 -12.15
N THR A 34 -0.69 21.69 -11.40
CA THR A 34 -2.04 21.38 -11.90
C THR A 34 -2.80 22.63 -12.31
N VAL A 35 -2.75 23.70 -11.51
CA VAL A 35 -3.39 24.98 -11.87
C VAL A 35 -2.75 25.58 -13.13
N LEU A 36 -1.42 25.60 -13.21
CA LEU A 36 -0.69 26.11 -14.36
C LEU A 36 -0.97 25.31 -15.64
N SER A 37 -1.21 24.00 -15.54
CA SER A 37 -1.52 23.14 -16.69
C SER A 37 -2.85 23.47 -17.38
N ILE A 38 -3.71 24.26 -16.73
CA ILE A 38 -5.01 24.69 -17.28
C ILE A 38 -4.85 25.97 -18.13
N ILE A 39 -3.89 26.83 -17.79
CA ILE A 39 -3.68 28.12 -18.46
C ILE A 39 -3.51 27.99 -19.99
N PRO A 40 -2.78 27.00 -20.53
CA PRO A 40 -2.68 26.77 -21.95
C PRO A 40 -4.01 26.66 -22.69
N PHE A 41 -5.02 25.99 -22.07
CA PHE A 41 -6.35 25.88 -22.67
C PHE A 41 -7.06 27.21 -22.75
N VAL A 42 -6.89 28.09 -21.78
CA VAL A 42 -7.38 29.46 -21.79
C VAL A 42 -6.65 30.30 -22.88
N CYS A 43 -5.33 30.11 -22.99
CA CYS A 43 -4.55 30.77 -24.06
C CYS A 43 -5.00 30.34 -25.46
N ILE A 44 -5.28 29.06 -25.67
CA ILE A 44 -5.81 28.54 -26.95
C ILE A 44 -7.16 29.18 -27.26
N TRP A 45 -8.02 29.38 -26.26
CA TRP A 45 -9.29 30.09 -26.45
C TRP A 45 -9.05 31.53 -27.00
N PHE A 46 -8.07 32.26 -26.42
CA PHE A 46 -7.71 33.60 -26.91
C PHE A 46 -7.15 33.59 -28.33
N VAL A 47 -6.31 32.61 -28.67
CA VAL A 47 -5.76 32.42 -30.02
C VAL A 47 -6.89 32.22 -31.03
N ILE A 48 -7.83 31.30 -30.73
CA ILE A 48 -8.95 31.02 -31.65
C ILE A 48 -9.86 32.25 -31.79
N ARG A 49 -10.11 32.97 -30.69
CA ARG A 49 -10.88 34.20 -30.68
C ARG A 49 -10.28 35.24 -31.66
N ASP A 50 -8.99 35.49 -31.55
CA ASP A 50 -8.31 36.50 -32.35
C ASP A 50 -8.25 36.10 -33.84
N ILE A 51 -8.04 34.83 -34.15
CA ILE A 51 -8.07 34.30 -35.53
C ILE A 51 -9.48 34.46 -36.14
N LEU A 52 -10.53 34.07 -35.39
CA LEU A 52 -11.91 34.21 -35.90
C LEU A 52 -12.30 35.68 -36.12
N TYR A 53 -11.81 36.59 -35.26
CA TYR A 53 -12.02 38.02 -35.43
C TYR A 53 -11.31 38.56 -36.69
N ALA A 54 -10.05 38.18 -36.92
CA ALA A 54 -9.27 38.56 -38.08
C ALA A 54 -9.91 38.03 -39.39
N MET A 55 -10.33 36.77 -39.40
CA MET A 55 -11.03 36.17 -40.55
C MET A 55 -12.31 36.92 -40.91
N LYS A 56 -13.10 37.33 -39.89
CA LYS A 56 -14.34 38.11 -40.12
C LYS A 56 -14.07 39.48 -40.73
N LYS A 57 -12.94 40.11 -40.40
CA LYS A 57 -12.54 41.41 -40.93
C LYS A 57 -11.79 41.34 -42.26
N GLY A 58 -11.38 40.14 -42.67
CA GLY A 58 -10.57 39.92 -43.85
C GLY A 58 -9.13 40.45 -43.74
N ASP A 59 -8.67 40.72 -42.51
CA ASP A 59 -7.35 41.27 -42.23
C ASP A 59 -6.64 40.42 -41.18
N LEU A 60 -5.68 39.59 -41.62
CA LEU A 60 -4.90 38.71 -40.74
C LEU A 60 -3.93 39.45 -39.81
N SER A 61 -3.65 40.74 -40.08
CA SER A 61 -2.80 41.53 -39.16
C SER A 61 -3.45 41.75 -37.81
N LEU A 62 -4.79 41.66 -37.73
CA LEU A 62 -5.56 41.73 -36.47
C LEU A 62 -5.39 40.52 -35.58
N ALA A 63 -4.81 39.44 -36.10
CA ALA A 63 -4.46 38.25 -35.31
C ALA A 63 -3.02 38.29 -34.76
N ALA A 64 -2.32 39.42 -34.83
CA ALA A 64 -0.93 39.52 -34.37
C ALA A 64 -0.74 39.12 -32.86
N SER A 65 -1.75 39.39 -32.02
CA SER A 65 -1.77 39.00 -30.61
C SER A 65 -1.85 37.48 -30.40
N SER A 66 -2.33 36.70 -31.37
CA SER A 66 -2.40 35.23 -31.30
C SER A 66 -1.03 34.61 -31.09
N GLY A 67 0.03 35.17 -31.69
CA GLY A 67 1.41 34.71 -31.45
C GLY A 67 1.85 34.85 -30.00
N HIS A 68 1.47 35.96 -29.34
CA HIS A 68 1.75 36.15 -27.92
C HIS A 68 1.06 35.11 -27.02
N TYR A 69 -0.24 34.88 -27.24
CA TYR A 69 -0.98 33.86 -26.49
C TYR A 69 -0.47 32.44 -26.76
N ALA A 70 -0.05 32.14 -27.99
CA ALA A 70 0.55 30.86 -28.33
C ALA A 70 1.87 30.64 -27.57
N TRP A 71 2.75 31.64 -27.48
CA TRP A 71 3.97 31.59 -26.72
C TRP A 71 3.71 31.48 -25.21
N LEU A 72 2.69 32.17 -24.67
CA LEU A 72 2.27 32.00 -23.27
C LEU A 72 1.79 30.58 -22.99
N ALA A 73 1.00 29.99 -23.91
CA ALA A 73 0.56 28.59 -23.75
C ALA A 73 1.75 27.64 -23.66
N VAL A 74 2.76 27.80 -24.51
CA VAL A 74 3.99 27.00 -24.47
C VAL A 74 4.75 27.24 -23.15
N ALA A 75 4.93 28.50 -22.75
CA ALA A 75 5.65 28.85 -21.54
C ALA A 75 5.01 28.28 -20.28
N PHE A 76 3.67 28.40 -20.14
CA PHE A 76 2.95 27.82 -18.99
C PHE A 76 2.91 26.30 -19.00
N SER A 77 2.85 25.66 -20.19
CA SER A 77 2.97 24.20 -20.32
C SER A 77 4.34 23.73 -19.84
N LEU A 78 5.41 24.36 -20.30
CA LEU A 78 6.78 24.00 -19.88
C LEU A 78 6.99 24.26 -18.38
N LEU A 79 6.50 25.38 -17.86
CA LEU A 79 6.59 25.69 -16.43
C LEU A 79 5.82 24.68 -15.58
N SER A 80 4.62 24.28 -16.02
CA SER A 80 3.83 23.24 -15.33
C SER A 80 4.59 21.92 -15.29
N ILE A 81 5.15 21.47 -16.41
CA ILE A 81 5.93 20.22 -16.49
C ILE A 81 7.17 20.30 -15.58
N LEU A 82 7.88 21.43 -15.59
CA LEU A 82 9.07 21.63 -14.77
C LEU A 82 8.72 21.56 -13.28
N LEU A 83 7.66 22.25 -12.85
CA LEU A 83 7.22 22.22 -11.45
C LEU A 83 6.75 20.82 -11.02
N TYR A 84 6.05 20.10 -11.90
CA TYR A 84 5.67 18.72 -11.62
C TYR A 84 6.89 17.79 -11.50
N PHE A 85 7.88 17.98 -12.36
CA PHE A 85 9.14 17.24 -12.26
C PHE A 85 9.85 17.48 -10.92
N VAL A 86 9.94 18.75 -10.48
CA VAL A 86 10.51 19.09 -9.16
C VAL A 86 9.66 18.48 -8.03
N ALA A 87 8.34 18.50 -8.17
CA ALA A 87 7.44 17.83 -7.21
C ALA A 87 7.74 16.35 -7.09
N LEU A 88 7.93 15.65 -8.23
CA LEU A 88 8.28 14.23 -8.25
C LEU A 88 9.68 13.98 -7.64
N CYS A 89 10.67 14.82 -7.91
CA CYS A 89 11.97 14.72 -7.25
C CYS A 89 11.85 14.79 -5.73
N CYS A 90 11.06 15.73 -5.21
CA CYS A 90 10.80 15.86 -3.77
C CYS A 90 10.08 14.63 -3.21
N SER A 91 9.04 14.13 -3.91
CA SER A 91 8.29 12.96 -3.46
C SER A 91 9.15 11.69 -3.44
N HIS A 92 9.96 11.44 -4.48
CA HIS A 92 10.85 10.29 -4.53
C HIS A 92 11.89 10.30 -3.40
N LEU A 93 12.54 11.46 -3.14
CA LEU A 93 13.49 11.59 -2.04
C LEU A 93 12.85 11.31 -0.68
N ALA A 94 11.62 11.76 -0.47
CA ALA A 94 10.86 11.49 0.75
C ALA A 94 10.47 10.01 0.83
N ALA A 95 9.97 9.43 -0.26
CA ALA A 95 9.48 8.07 -0.34
C ALA A 95 10.59 7.04 -0.09
N PHE A 96 11.75 7.19 -0.76
CA PHE A 96 12.92 6.33 -0.53
C PHE A 96 13.39 6.37 0.92
N ARG A 97 13.37 7.55 1.54
CA ARG A 97 13.76 7.67 2.95
C ARG A 97 12.75 7.00 3.86
N THR A 98 11.46 7.18 3.59
CA THR A 98 10.38 6.54 4.36
C THR A 98 10.48 5.03 4.28
N ALA A 99 10.62 4.46 3.08
CA ALA A 99 10.78 3.02 2.88
C ALA A 99 12.04 2.47 3.58
N THR A 100 13.16 3.21 3.49
CA THR A 100 14.40 2.83 4.18
C THR A 100 14.23 2.84 5.69
N ASN A 101 13.55 3.85 6.26
CA ASN A 101 13.31 3.92 7.70
C ASN A 101 12.38 2.80 8.16
N MET A 102 11.31 2.49 7.40
CA MET A 102 10.43 1.36 7.67
C MET A 102 11.20 0.04 7.73
N LYS A 103 12.06 -0.21 6.72
CA LYS A 103 12.92 -1.41 6.69
C LYS A 103 13.86 -1.47 7.89
N LYS A 104 14.53 -0.36 8.21
CA LYS A 104 15.45 -0.28 9.35
C LYS A 104 14.76 -0.53 10.67
N GLU A 105 13.62 0.14 10.92
CA GLU A 105 12.87 -0.01 12.17
C GLU A 105 12.36 -1.43 12.34
N ALA A 106 11.81 -2.04 11.27
CA ALA A 106 11.36 -3.43 11.28
C ALA A 106 12.53 -4.40 11.53
N MET A 107 13.67 -4.21 10.88
CA MET A 107 14.86 -5.07 11.08
C MET A 107 15.44 -4.92 12.47
N HIS A 108 15.57 -3.70 12.99
CA HIS A 108 16.00 -3.48 14.39
C HIS A 108 15.10 -4.18 15.39
N HIS A 109 13.78 -4.06 15.17
CA HIS A 109 12.82 -4.71 16.07
C HIS A 109 12.90 -6.24 16.00
N ILE A 110 12.99 -6.81 14.78
CA ILE A 110 13.11 -8.27 14.60
C ILE A 110 14.30 -8.85 15.36
N VAL A 111 15.44 -8.16 15.39
CA VAL A 111 16.63 -8.64 16.11
C VAL A 111 16.40 -8.72 17.64
N THR A 112 15.46 -7.94 18.17
CA THR A 112 15.10 -8.02 19.62
C THR A 112 14.17 -9.18 19.96
N LEU A 113 13.51 -9.76 18.95
CA LEU A 113 12.55 -10.85 19.16
C LEU A 113 13.25 -12.17 19.53
N PRO A 114 12.57 -13.05 20.28
CA PRO A 114 13.14 -14.35 20.64
C PRO A 114 13.31 -15.26 19.42
N LEU A 115 14.29 -16.16 19.48
CA LEU A 115 14.53 -17.13 18.40
C LEU A 115 13.28 -17.98 18.08
N GLY A 116 12.45 -18.23 19.06
CA GLY A 116 11.18 -18.92 18.89
C GLY A 116 10.23 -18.28 17.88
N TYR A 117 10.28 -16.96 17.74
CA TYR A 117 9.52 -16.23 16.71
C TYR A 117 9.88 -16.68 15.28
N PHE A 118 11.17 -16.94 15.03
CA PHE A 118 11.68 -17.35 13.72
C PHE A 118 11.37 -18.80 13.35
N SER A 119 11.08 -19.65 14.33
CA SER A 119 10.65 -21.02 14.06
C SER A 119 9.28 -21.08 13.39
N GLN A 120 8.42 -20.10 13.68
CA GLN A 120 7.08 -19.95 13.06
C GLN A 120 7.09 -19.01 11.86
N ASN A 121 8.03 -18.08 11.80
CA ASN A 121 8.16 -17.06 10.78
C ASN A 121 9.48 -17.22 10.01
N ALA A 122 9.46 -17.99 8.93
CA ALA A 122 10.65 -18.20 8.11
C ALA A 122 11.26 -16.85 7.69
N SER A 123 12.58 -16.71 7.78
CA SER A 123 13.32 -15.47 7.49
C SER A 123 13.04 -14.90 6.08
N GLY A 124 12.91 -15.78 5.09
CA GLY A 124 12.55 -15.38 3.73
C GLY A 124 11.14 -14.78 3.63
N ARG A 125 10.18 -15.26 4.45
CA ARG A 125 8.83 -14.69 4.53
C ARG A 125 8.86 -13.29 5.16
N LEU A 126 9.58 -13.13 6.27
CA LEU A 126 9.73 -11.84 6.96
C LEU A 126 10.37 -10.81 6.04
N ARG A 127 11.48 -11.18 5.38
CA ARG A 127 12.13 -10.30 4.39
C ARG A 127 11.15 -9.86 3.32
N LYS A 128 10.41 -10.79 2.73
CA LYS A 128 9.41 -10.48 1.70
C LYS A 128 8.34 -9.52 2.22
N ILE A 129 7.79 -9.77 3.41
CA ILE A 129 6.79 -8.88 4.03
C ILE A 129 7.37 -7.46 4.17
N ILE A 130 8.59 -7.32 4.67
CA ILE A 130 9.21 -6.01 4.88
C ILE A 130 9.49 -5.31 3.55
N ASP A 131 10.10 -6.00 2.58
CA ASP A 131 10.48 -5.42 1.29
C ASP A 131 9.26 -5.03 0.46
N ASP A 132 8.28 -5.93 0.32
CA ASP A 132 7.08 -5.69 -0.49
C ASP A 132 6.24 -4.54 0.09
N ASN A 133 6.03 -4.51 1.41
CA ASN A 133 5.20 -3.48 2.04
C ASN A 133 5.91 -2.12 2.10
N ALA A 134 7.23 -2.08 2.29
CA ALA A 134 7.99 -0.84 2.17
C ALA A 134 7.94 -0.30 0.72
N GLY A 135 8.03 -1.18 -0.30
CA GLY A 135 7.89 -0.81 -1.71
C GLY A 135 6.51 -0.28 -2.08
N LEU A 136 5.43 -0.89 -1.57
CA LEU A 136 4.07 -0.40 -1.76
C LEU A 136 3.87 1.00 -1.15
N THR A 137 4.43 1.24 0.04
CA THR A 137 4.39 2.55 0.69
C THR A 137 5.20 3.59 -0.08
N GLU A 138 6.37 3.20 -0.58
CA GLU A 138 7.22 4.04 -1.44
C GLU A 138 6.49 4.46 -2.71
N GLY A 139 5.92 3.51 -3.46
CA GLY A 139 5.19 3.78 -4.70
C GLY A 139 4.01 4.72 -4.48
N PHE A 140 3.29 4.57 -3.38
CA PHE A 140 2.20 5.48 -3.02
C PHE A 140 2.72 6.91 -2.76
N LEU A 141 3.75 7.07 -1.93
CA LEU A 141 4.30 8.38 -1.59
C LEU A 141 4.99 9.06 -2.77
N ALA A 142 5.67 8.29 -3.63
CA ALA A 142 6.43 8.81 -4.75
C ALA A 142 5.54 9.32 -5.89
N HIS A 143 4.49 8.60 -6.22
CA HIS A 143 3.67 8.85 -7.41
C HIS A 143 2.23 9.22 -7.08
N GLN A 144 1.55 8.42 -6.25
CA GLN A 144 0.11 8.55 -6.07
C GLN A 144 -0.28 9.76 -5.22
N LEU A 145 0.52 10.13 -4.24
CA LEU A 145 0.22 11.25 -3.34
C LEU A 145 0.30 12.62 -4.05
N PRO A 146 1.34 12.93 -4.87
CA PRO A 146 1.34 14.13 -5.71
C PRO A 146 0.18 14.17 -6.72
N ASP A 147 -0.10 13.03 -7.39
CA ASP A 147 -1.20 12.91 -8.33
C ASP A 147 -2.56 13.11 -7.67
N LEU A 148 -2.76 12.57 -6.47
CA LEU A 148 -3.99 12.77 -5.70
C LEU A 148 -4.19 14.24 -5.33
N THR A 149 -3.12 14.96 -4.98
CA THR A 149 -3.18 16.39 -4.70
C THR A 149 -3.63 17.18 -5.93
N GLY A 150 -3.06 16.89 -7.10
CA GLY A 150 -3.49 17.46 -8.38
C GLY A 150 -4.97 17.15 -8.68
N ALA A 151 -5.37 15.89 -8.44
CA ALA A 151 -6.74 15.44 -8.66
C ALA A 151 -7.78 16.10 -7.72
N VAL A 152 -7.37 16.55 -6.52
CA VAL A 152 -8.23 17.33 -5.61
C VAL A 152 -8.28 18.80 -5.98
N VAL A 153 -7.17 19.40 -6.45
CA VAL A 153 -7.08 20.79 -6.85
C VAL A 153 -7.85 21.06 -8.15
N MET A 154 -7.80 20.12 -9.09
CA MET A 154 -8.39 20.26 -10.43
C MET A 154 -9.90 20.58 -10.43
N PRO A 155 -10.77 19.87 -9.66
CA PRO A 155 -12.20 20.22 -9.60
C PRO A 155 -12.46 21.66 -9.19
N VAL A 156 -11.69 22.18 -8.24
CA VAL A 156 -11.83 23.58 -7.79
C VAL A 156 -11.50 24.53 -8.92
N ALA A 157 -10.41 24.28 -9.64
CA ALA A 157 -10.00 25.08 -10.77
C ALA A 157 -11.01 24.99 -11.95
N VAL A 158 -11.54 23.79 -12.23
CA VAL A 158 -12.59 23.57 -13.24
C VAL A 158 -13.84 24.34 -12.90
N ILE A 159 -14.35 24.23 -11.66
CA ILE A 159 -15.54 24.95 -11.22
C ILE A 159 -15.32 26.47 -11.35
N SER A 160 -14.14 26.97 -10.99
CA SER A 160 -13.81 28.40 -11.13
C SER A 160 -13.88 28.85 -12.60
N LEU A 161 -13.42 28.02 -13.54
CA LEU A 161 -13.48 28.33 -14.98
C LEU A 161 -14.91 28.35 -15.52
N LEU A 162 -15.85 27.59 -14.95
CA LEU A 162 -17.25 27.63 -15.38
C LEU A 162 -17.90 29.01 -15.23
N PHE A 163 -17.44 29.81 -14.28
CA PHE A 163 -17.92 31.19 -14.07
C PHE A 163 -17.25 32.21 -15.03
N VAL A 164 -16.12 31.83 -15.65
CA VAL A 164 -15.39 32.68 -16.60
C VAL A 164 -15.94 32.52 -18.02
N PHE A 165 -16.30 31.31 -18.42
CA PHE A 165 -16.90 30.97 -19.70
C PHE A 165 -18.42 30.83 -19.62
N ASP A 166 -19.09 30.34 -20.67
CA ASP A 166 -20.54 30.20 -20.65
C ASP A 166 -20.95 29.14 -19.61
N TRP A 167 -21.59 29.58 -18.51
CA TRP A 167 -22.01 28.75 -17.41
C TRP A 167 -22.99 27.62 -17.79
N ARG A 168 -23.78 27.83 -18.88
CA ARG A 168 -24.76 26.83 -19.35
C ARG A 168 -24.08 25.60 -19.92
N LEU A 169 -23.05 25.83 -20.76
CA LEU A 169 -22.20 24.76 -21.27
C LEU A 169 -21.38 24.11 -20.15
N GLY A 170 -20.95 24.92 -19.19
CA GLY A 170 -20.25 24.43 -17.98
C GLY A 170 -21.07 23.46 -17.17
N ILE A 171 -22.35 23.78 -16.91
CA ILE A 171 -23.26 22.86 -16.20
C ILE A 171 -23.41 21.55 -16.98
N CYS A 172 -23.48 21.58 -18.29
CA CYS A 172 -23.53 20.38 -19.13
C CYS A 172 -22.31 19.48 -18.96
N CYS A 173 -21.13 20.05 -18.67
CA CYS A 173 -19.93 19.27 -18.33
C CYS A 173 -19.94 18.77 -16.86
N LEU A 174 -20.51 19.55 -15.93
CA LEU A 174 -20.57 19.16 -14.51
C LEU A 174 -21.56 18.02 -14.23
N ILE A 175 -22.68 17.96 -14.94
CA ILE A 175 -23.69 16.91 -14.73
C ILE A 175 -23.10 15.51 -14.91
N PRO A 176 -22.44 15.15 -16.04
CA PRO A 176 -21.81 13.84 -16.20
C PRO A 176 -20.72 13.59 -15.17
N LEU A 177 -19.94 14.63 -14.81
CA LEU A 177 -18.90 14.53 -13.79
C LEU A 177 -19.50 14.19 -12.40
N ALA A 178 -20.58 14.84 -12.01
CA ALA A 178 -21.27 14.55 -10.75
C ALA A 178 -21.88 13.14 -10.73
N ILE A 179 -22.45 12.70 -11.85
CA ILE A 179 -22.99 11.35 -11.98
C ILE A 179 -21.86 10.32 -11.93
N SER A 180 -20.70 10.60 -12.54
CA SER A 180 -19.53 9.71 -12.47
C SER A 180 -19.01 9.56 -11.04
N VAL A 181 -18.99 10.65 -10.24
CA VAL A 181 -18.65 10.60 -8.81
C VAL A 181 -19.66 9.74 -8.03
N PHE A 182 -20.93 9.82 -8.35
CA PHE A 182 -21.95 8.95 -7.73
C PHE A 182 -21.68 7.47 -8.00
N PHE A 183 -21.40 7.11 -9.27
CA PHE A 183 -21.05 5.73 -9.62
C PHE A 183 -19.73 5.28 -8.96
N LEU A 184 -18.73 6.15 -8.87
CA LEU A 184 -17.48 5.87 -8.16
C LEU A 184 -17.73 5.56 -6.67
N LYS A 185 -18.54 6.36 -5.99
CA LYS A 185 -18.93 6.09 -4.59
C LYS A 185 -19.67 4.77 -4.45
N LYS A 186 -20.57 4.45 -5.38
CA LYS A 186 -21.30 3.18 -5.39
C LYS A 186 -20.36 1.98 -5.61
N MET A 187 -19.33 2.14 -6.44
CA MET A 187 -18.32 1.10 -6.68
C MET A 187 -17.46 0.81 -5.43
N MET A 188 -17.17 1.85 -4.62
CA MET A 188 -16.29 1.74 -3.45
C MET A 188 -17.00 1.42 -2.14
N GLY A 189 -18.34 1.38 -2.11
CA GLY A 189 -19.13 1.20 -0.88
C GLY A 189 -20.02 -0.04 -0.90
N GLY A 190 -20.64 -0.34 0.27
CA GLY A 190 -21.59 -1.43 0.42
C GLY A 190 -21.01 -2.81 0.11
N ASP A 191 -21.80 -3.65 -0.52
CA ASP A 191 -21.44 -5.04 -0.87
C ASP A 191 -20.16 -5.13 -1.73
N ASN A 192 -19.86 -4.11 -2.53
CA ASN A 192 -18.65 -4.08 -3.35
C ASN A 192 -17.37 -4.03 -2.50
N ALA A 193 -17.39 -3.32 -1.37
CA ALA A 193 -16.25 -3.26 -0.45
C ALA A 193 -16.01 -4.62 0.24
N ASP A 194 -17.10 -5.33 0.57
CA ASP A 194 -17.01 -6.66 1.16
C ASP A 194 -16.49 -7.70 0.16
N PHE A 195 -16.97 -7.66 -1.09
CA PHE A 195 -16.43 -8.50 -2.16
C PHE A 195 -14.97 -8.20 -2.47
N MET A 196 -14.54 -6.93 -2.46
CA MET A 196 -13.14 -6.55 -2.65
C MET A 196 -12.25 -7.08 -1.51
N SER A 197 -12.72 -6.97 -0.26
CA SER A 197 -12.01 -7.52 0.90
C SER A 197 -11.89 -9.04 0.82
N GLY A 198 -12.99 -9.73 0.48
CA GLY A 198 -13.00 -11.17 0.26
C GLY A 198 -12.09 -11.61 -0.89
N TYR A 199 -12.09 -10.88 -2.00
CA TYR A 199 -11.20 -11.10 -3.14
C TYR A 199 -9.71 -11.05 -2.74
N MET A 200 -9.31 -10.00 -2.00
CA MET A 200 -7.92 -9.85 -1.55
C MET A 200 -7.51 -10.98 -0.59
N THR A 201 -8.39 -11.36 0.33
CA THR A 201 -8.14 -12.47 1.27
C THR A 201 -8.06 -13.82 0.52
N ALA A 202 -8.97 -14.08 -0.39
CA ALA A 202 -8.97 -15.31 -1.19
C ALA A 202 -7.73 -15.41 -2.11
N LEU A 203 -7.28 -14.29 -2.69
CA LEU A 203 -6.05 -14.20 -3.47
C LEU A 203 -4.81 -14.53 -2.62
N GLU A 204 -4.74 -14.02 -1.39
CA GLU A 204 -3.65 -14.31 -0.45
C GLU A 204 -3.64 -15.79 -0.08
N ASN A 205 -4.80 -16.37 0.24
CA ASN A 205 -4.94 -17.80 0.55
C ASN A 205 -4.55 -18.67 -0.65
N MET A 206 -5.02 -18.33 -1.84
CA MET A 206 -4.67 -19.07 -3.06
C MET A 206 -3.15 -19.05 -3.32
N ASN A 207 -2.51 -17.89 -3.16
CA ASN A 207 -1.05 -17.78 -3.30
C ASN A 207 -0.30 -18.61 -2.25
N LYS A 208 -0.78 -18.65 -1.01
CA LYS A 208 -0.22 -19.47 0.05
C LYS A 208 -0.28 -20.97 -0.31
N GLU A 209 -1.46 -21.45 -0.68
CA GLU A 209 -1.69 -22.84 -1.05
C GLU A 209 -0.91 -23.23 -2.34
N ALA A 210 -0.77 -22.29 -3.30
CA ALA A 210 0.06 -22.48 -4.48
C ALA A 210 1.54 -22.70 -4.13
N VAL A 211 2.08 -21.94 -3.19
CA VAL A 211 3.47 -22.14 -2.72
C VAL A 211 3.63 -23.49 -2.03
N GLU A 212 2.66 -23.92 -1.21
CA GLU A 212 2.68 -25.24 -0.59
C GLU A 212 2.59 -26.36 -1.63
N PHE A 213 1.74 -26.20 -2.64
CA PHE A 213 1.66 -27.12 -3.77
C PHE A 213 3.01 -27.28 -4.49
N VAL A 214 3.66 -26.16 -4.87
CA VAL A 214 4.97 -26.17 -5.54
C VAL A 214 6.03 -26.88 -4.69
N ARG A 215 6.04 -26.65 -3.37
CA ARG A 215 6.94 -27.35 -2.44
C ARG A 215 6.64 -28.86 -2.37
N GLY A 216 5.39 -29.23 -2.53
CA GLY A 216 4.94 -30.64 -2.51
C GLY A 216 5.10 -31.38 -3.86
N ILE A 217 5.48 -30.71 -4.95
CA ILE A 217 5.63 -31.31 -6.28
C ILE A 217 6.49 -32.59 -6.29
N PRO A 218 7.66 -32.66 -5.58
CA PRO A 218 8.45 -33.90 -5.53
C PRO A 218 7.65 -35.07 -4.98
N VAL A 219 6.85 -34.85 -3.91
CA VAL A 219 5.99 -35.86 -3.30
C VAL A 219 4.89 -36.29 -4.29
N VAL A 220 4.24 -35.31 -4.97
CA VAL A 220 3.22 -35.57 -5.98
C VAL A 220 3.75 -36.46 -7.09
N LYS A 221 4.97 -36.17 -7.59
CA LYS A 221 5.62 -36.96 -8.64
C LYS A 221 5.94 -38.38 -8.22
N VAL A 222 6.46 -38.53 -7.00
CA VAL A 222 6.81 -39.87 -6.48
C VAL A 222 5.58 -40.75 -6.29
N PHE A 223 4.47 -40.15 -5.77
CA PHE A 223 3.23 -40.90 -5.50
C PHE A 223 2.22 -40.84 -6.65
N GLN A 224 2.60 -40.34 -7.85
CA GLN A 224 1.76 -40.21 -9.04
C GLN A 224 0.38 -39.58 -8.78
N GLN A 225 0.34 -38.61 -7.84
CA GLN A 225 -0.87 -37.90 -7.50
C GLN A 225 -1.16 -36.77 -8.51
N THR A 226 -2.42 -36.36 -8.61
CA THR A 226 -2.86 -35.28 -9.47
C THR A 226 -3.03 -33.96 -8.66
N ILE A 227 -3.17 -32.83 -9.36
CA ILE A 227 -3.46 -31.53 -8.75
C ILE A 227 -4.74 -31.56 -7.88
N TYR A 228 -5.72 -32.40 -8.23
CA TYR A 228 -6.94 -32.59 -7.45
C TYR A 228 -6.73 -33.30 -6.10
N SER A 229 -5.59 -33.93 -5.90
CA SER A 229 -5.22 -34.50 -4.61
C SER A 229 -4.88 -33.41 -3.57
N PHE A 230 -4.55 -32.22 -4.03
CA PHE A 230 -4.37 -31.02 -3.19
C PHE A 230 -5.69 -30.30 -2.98
N LYS A 231 -6.57 -30.91 -2.19
CA LYS A 231 -7.92 -30.39 -1.91
C LYS A 231 -7.92 -28.94 -1.42
N ASN A 232 -6.93 -28.54 -0.62
CA ASN A 232 -6.83 -27.18 -0.08
C ASN A 232 -6.55 -26.15 -1.18
N PHE A 233 -5.62 -26.47 -2.10
CA PHE A 233 -5.30 -25.57 -3.21
C PHE A 233 -6.49 -25.44 -4.17
N HIS A 234 -7.16 -26.54 -4.50
CA HIS A 234 -8.37 -26.51 -5.33
C HIS A 234 -9.48 -25.69 -4.66
N ALA A 235 -9.71 -25.88 -3.35
CA ALA A 235 -10.70 -25.11 -2.60
C ALA A 235 -10.36 -23.61 -2.59
N ALA A 236 -9.08 -23.25 -2.43
CA ALA A 236 -8.62 -21.85 -2.46
C ALA A 236 -8.82 -21.22 -3.86
N ILE A 237 -8.62 -21.97 -4.95
CA ILE A 237 -8.92 -21.51 -6.32
C ILE A 237 -10.42 -21.24 -6.50
N GLU A 238 -11.29 -22.15 -6.05
CA GLU A 238 -12.74 -21.97 -6.17
C GLU A 238 -13.23 -20.79 -5.29
N GLU A 239 -12.67 -20.63 -4.11
CA GLU A 239 -12.96 -19.47 -3.26
C GLU A 239 -12.53 -18.16 -3.93
N TYR A 240 -11.31 -18.09 -4.46
CA TYR A 240 -10.82 -16.95 -5.23
C TYR A 240 -11.73 -16.65 -6.43
N LYS A 241 -12.10 -17.65 -7.22
CA LYS A 241 -13.02 -17.51 -8.35
C LYS A 241 -14.37 -16.94 -7.92
N LYS A 242 -14.93 -17.43 -6.79
CA LYS A 242 -16.20 -16.94 -6.24
C LYS A 242 -16.13 -15.45 -5.93
N TYR A 243 -15.11 -15.00 -5.19
CA TYR A 243 -14.97 -13.59 -4.82
C TYR A 243 -14.57 -12.71 -6.01
N ALA A 244 -13.69 -13.18 -6.90
CA ALA A 244 -13.28 -12.45 -8.10
C ALA A 244 -14.45 -12.24 -9.06
N SER A 245 -15.23 -13.28 -9.34
CA SER A 245 -16.43 -13.17 -10.19
C SER A 245 -17.52 -12.36 -9.51
N GLY A 246 -17.74 -12.52 -8.21
CA GLY A 246 -18.68 -11.73 -7.42
C GLY A 246 -18.33 -10.23 -7.48
N TYR A 247 -17.07 -9.86 -7.24
CA TYR A 247 -16.61 -8.49 -7.35
C TYR A 247 -16.80 -7.92 -8.77
N ALA A 248 -16.42 -8.68 -9.81
CA ALA A 248 -16.58 -8.26 -11.20
C ALA A 248 -18.06 -8.01 -11.57
N ILE A 249 -18.96 -8.87 -11.11
CA ILE A 249 -20.42 -8.74 -11.34
C ILE A 249 -20.99 -7.54 -10.59
N CYS A 250 -20.65 -7.37 -9.31
CA CYS A 250 -21.10 -6.23 -8.50
C CYS A 250 -20.58 -4.90 -9.05
N CYS A 251 -19.32 -4.83 -9.50
CA CYS A 251 -18.73 -3.63 -10.06
C CYS A 251 -19.17 -3.34 -11.50
N ARG A 252 -19.75 -4.31 -12.22
CA ARG A 252 -20.10 -4.17 -13.65
C ARG A 252 -20.94 -2.93 -13.93
N ILE A 253 -22.07 -2.77 -13.23
CA ILE A 253 -22.98 -1.63 -13.45
C ILE A 253 -22.34 -0.31 -12.98
N PRO A 254 -21.76 -0.18 -11.77
CA PRO A 254 -21.11 1.05 -11.34
C PRO A 254 -19.96 1.46 -12.24
N LEU A 255 -19.06 0.52 -12.64
CA LEU A 255 -17.92 0.80 -13.49
C LEU A 255 -18.34 1.20 -14.90
N THR A 256 -19.32 0.50 -15.48
CA THR A 256 -19.86 0.84 -16.81
C THR A 256 -20.55 2.21 -16.77
N GLY A 257 -21.37 2.47 -15.73
CA GLY A 257 -22.01 3.77 -15.52
C GLY A 257 -20.97 4.90 -15.36
N PHE A 258 -19.93 4.69 -14.58
CA PHE A 258 -18.82 5.62 -14.45
C PHE A 258 -18.16 5.93 -15.81
N ASN A 259 -17.79 4.92 -16.57
CA ASN A 259 -17.15 5.11 -17.87
C ASN A 259 -18.06 5.77 -18.92
N ILE A 260 -19.34 5.37 -18.98
CA ILE A 260 -20.31 5.98 -19.91
C ILE A 260 -20.54 7.45 -19.57
N THR A 261 -20.75 7.77 -18.30
CA THR A 261 -21.02 9.16 -17.90
C THR A 261 -19.79 10.03 -18.06
N LEU A 262 -18.62 9.52 -17.70
CA LEU A 262 -17.37 10.26 -17.80
C LEU A 262 -16.98 10.58 -19.24
N ASN A 263 -17.14 9.63 -20.17
CA ASN A 263 -16.82 9.83 -21.59
C ASN A 263 -18.01 10.36 -22.39
N GLY A 264 -19.22 10.31 -21.84
CA GLY A 264 -20.47 10.74 -22.46
C GLY A 264 -20.76 12.24 -22.34
N THR A 265 -19.84 13.06 -21.85
CA THR A 265 -20.05 14.52 -21.68
C THR A 265 -20.53 15.19 -22.97
N PHE A 266 -20.02 14.76 -24.14
CA PHE A 266 -20.44 15.27 -25.43
C PHE A 266 -21.91 14.99 -25.77
N ILE A 267 -22.54 13.99 -25.17
CA ILE A 267 -23.97 13.68 -25.35
C ILE A 267 -24.85 14.83 -24.86
N LEU A 268 -24.43 15.57 -23.84
CA LEU A 268 -25.12 16.75 -23.35
C LEU A 268 -24.57 18.02 -23.94
N LEU A 269 -23.25 18.13 -24.09
CA LEU A 269 -22.58 19.34 -24.54
C LEU A 269 -22.97 19.73 -25.98
N ILE A 270 -22.98 18.78 -26.92
CA ILE A 270 -23.30 19.06 -28.34
C ILE A 270 -24.75 19.52 -28.55
N PRO A 271 -25.78 18.78 -28.07
CA PRO A 271 -27.17 19.23 -28.25
C PRO A 271 -27.44 20.57 -27.58
N THR A 272 -26.91 20.79 -26.36
CA THR A 272 -27.09 22.06 -25.67
C THR A 272 -26.43 23.21 -26.43
N ALA A 273 -25.18 23.01 -26.92
CA ALA A 273 -24.52 24.02 -27.76
C ALA A 273 -25.33 24.36 -29.02
N LEU A 274 -25.89 23.36 -29.72
CA LEU A 274 -26.72 23.56 -30.89
C LEU A 274 -28.03 24.33 -30.56
N MET A 275 -28.69 23.97 -29.45
CA MET A 275 -29.88 24.68 -28.98
C MET A 275 -29.57 26.14 -28.65
N LEU A 276 -28.50 26.40 -27.92
CA LEU A 276 -28.07 27.75 -27.57
C LEU A 276 -27.66 28.55 -28.83
N PHE A 277 -26.97 27.88 -29.75
CA PHE A 277 -26.55 28.50 -31.00
C PHE A 277 -27.75 28.90 -31.90
N SER A 278 -28.81 28.08 -31.95
CA SER A 278 -30.04 28.39 -32.67
C SER A 278 -30.84 29.51 -32.00
N ALA A 279 -30.81 29.60 -30.68
CA ALA A 279 -31.49 30.63 -29.90
C ALA A 279 -30.75 31.98 -29.86
N ALA A 280 -29.48 32.03 -30.23
CA ALA A 280 -28.65 33.23 -30.21
C ALA A 280 -29.09 34.23 -31.32
N SER A 281 -29.47 35.44 -30.90
CA SER A 281 -30.06 36.45 -31.79
C SER A 281 -29.03 37.22 -32.61
N GLY A 282 -27.76 37.25 -32.15
CA GLY A 282 -26.69 38.06 -32.79
C GLY A 282 -25.52 37.21 -33.28
N GLN A 283 -24.83 37.70 -34.32
CA GLN A 283 -23.63 37.02 -34.84
C GLN A 283 -22.48 37.02 -33.81
N ALA A 284 -22.37 38.05 -32.97
CA ALA A 284 -21.38 38.14 -31.90
C ALA A 284 -21.62 37.08 -30.81
N ASP A 285 -22.87 36.88 -30.42
CA ASP A 285 -23.26 35.87 -29.43
C ASP A 285 -22.98 34.45 -29.93
N ARG A 286 -23.29 34.18 -31.19
CA ARG A 286 -22.95 32.89 -31.83
C ARG A 286 -21.46 32.63 -31.88
N GLN A 287 -20.65 33.66 -32.18
CA GLN A 287 -19.20 33.54 -32.22
C GLN A 287 -18.64 33.23 -30.84
N LYS A 288 -19.09 33.94 -29.81
CA LYS A 288 -18.70 33.69 -28.42
C LYS A 288 -19.10 32.27 -27.98
N LEU A 289 -20.31 31.86 -28.24
CA LEU A 289 -20.83 30.55 -27.86
C LEU A 289 -20.06 29.40 -28.55
N PHE A 290 -19.67 29.59 -29.80
CA PHE A 290 -18.81 28.65 -30.53
C PHE A 290 -17.42 28.53 -29.89
N LEU A 291 -16.81 29.67 -29.51
CA LEU A 291 -15.53 29.67 -28.79
C LEU A 291 -15.60 28.96 -27.47
N ASP A 292 -16.65 29.21 -26.68
CA ASP A 292 -16.85 28.58 -25.38
C ASP A 292 -17.13 27.09 -25.54
N PHE A 293 -17.88 26.66 -26.57
CA PHE A 293 -18.07 25.26 -26.92
C PHE A 293 -16.73 24.57 -27.27
N LEU A 294 -15.87 25.21 -28.05
CA LEU A 294 -14.54 24.69 -28.38
C LEU A 294 -13.68 24.53 -27.12
N PHE A 295 -13.71 25.52 -26.21
CA PHE A 295 -13.01 25.44 -24.95
C PHE A 295 -13.44 24.21 -24.14
N TYR A 296 -14.74 24.03 -23.93
CA TYR A 296 -15.26 22.87 -23.17
C TYR A 296 -14.97 21.55 -23.88
N SER A 297 -14.97 21.51 -25.20
CA SER A 297 -14.64 20.31 -25.97
C SER A 297 -13.17 19.91 -25.81
N LEU A 298 -12.25 20.86 -25.78
CA LEU A 298 -10.82 20.62 -25.55
C LEU A 298 -10.52 20.30 -24.07
N PHE A 299 -11.31 20.84 -23.17
CA PHE A 299 -11.09 20.68 -21.73
C PHE A 299 -11.69 19.39 -21.13
N THR A 300 -12.75 18.85 -21.74
CA THR A 300 -13.41 17.61 -21.29
C THR A 300 -12.45 16.42 -21.09
N PRO A 301 -11.51 16.09 -22.01
CA PRO A 301 -10.56 15.01 -21.82
C PRO A 301 -9.66 15.18 -20.58
N VAL A 302 -9.36 16.41 -20.19
CA VAL A 302 -8.59 16.72 -18.98
C VAL A 302 -9.37 16.29 -17.74
N CYS A 303 -10.67 16.61 -17.68
CA CYS A 303 -11.56 16.18 -16.60
C CYS A 303 -11.67 14.66 -16.53
N THR A 304 -11.76 13.98 -17.68
CA THR A 304 -11.80 12.52 -17.77
C THR A 304 -10.54 11.88 -17.18
N THR A 305 -9.38 12.36 -17.58
CA THR A 305 -8.08 11.86 -17.07
C THR A 305 -7.97 12.06 -15.57
N MET A 306 -8.40 13.20 -15.05
CA MET A 306 -8.39 13.52 -13.62
C MET A 306 -9.27 12.56 -12.81
N MET A 307 -10.49 12.29 -13.27
CA MET A 307 -11.41 11.37 -12.58
C MET A 307 -10.86 9.94 -12.53
N ASN A 308 -10.21 9.50 -13.60
CA ASN A 308 -9.52 8.21 -13.61
C ASN A 308 -8.37 8.18 -12.59
N ARG A 309 -7.59 9.25 -12.45
CA ARG A 309 -6.55 9.34 -11.40
C ARG A 309 -7.12 9.23 -9.99
N ILE A 310 -8.28 9.87 -9.71
CA ILE A 310 -8.95 9.75 -8.39
C ILE A 310 -9.38 8.30 -8.14
N MET A 311 -9.91 7.61 -9.13
CA MET A 311 -10.33 6.21 -9.02
C MET A 311 -9.14 5.30 -8.64
N PHE A 312 -8.04 5.38 -9.38
CA PHE A 312 -6.85 4.56 -9.11
C PHE A 312 -6.11 4.95 -7.82
N ALA A 313 -6.04 6.25 -7.48
CA ALA A 313 -5.38 6.70 -6.26
C ALA A 313 -6.05 6.17 -5.00
N SER A 314 -7.37 5.97 -5.00
CA SER A 314 -8.09 5.41 -3.86
C SER A 314 -7.73 3.94 -3.59
N GLU A 315 -7.54 3.15 -4.63
CA GLU A 315 -7.10 1.75 -4.56
C GLU A 315 -5.67 1.66 -4.01
N GLN A 316 -4.75 2.49 -4.54
CA GLN A 316 -3.36 2.54 -4.08
C GLN A 316 -3.24 3.02 -2.62
N LEU A 317 -4.09 3.96 -2.19
CA LEU A 317 -4.15 4.38 -0.79
C LEU A 317 -4.55 3.23 0.14
N MET A 318 -5.50 2.38 -0.27
CA MET A 318 -5.87 1.19 0.51
C MET A 318 -4.72 0.19 0.60
N ALA A 319 -4.01 -0.05 -0.51
CA ALA A 319 -2.84 -0.91 -0.54
C ALA A 319 -1.72 -0.40 0.38
N ALA A 320 -1.41 0.90 0.33
CA ALA A 320 -0.40 1.52 1.19
C ALA A 320 -0.77 1.44 2.68
N LYS A 321 -2.04 1.66 3.05
CA LYS A 321 -2.51 1.49 4.42
C LYS A 321 -2.36 0.05 4.91
N SER A 322 -2.73 -0.93 4.09
CA SER A 322 -2.55 -2.35 4.41
C SER A 322 -1.06 -2.67 4.58
N ALA A 323 -0.20 -2.12 3.74
CA ALA A 323 1.24 -2.30 3.83
C ALA A 323 1.82 -1.79 5.17
N VAL A 324 1.43 -0.58 5.58
CA VAL A 324 1.83 -0.01 6.89
C VAL A 324 1.32 -0.88 8.04
N SER A 325 0.06 -1.32 7.99
CA SER A 325 -0.52 -2.18 9.04
C SER A 325 0.23 -3.51 9.18
N ARG A 326 0.71 -4.11 8.09
CA ARG A 326 1.52 -5.34 8.12
C ARG A 326 2.90 -5.13 8.76
N ILE A 327 3.55 -4.00 8.50
CA ILE A 327 4.81 -3.65 9.17
C ILE A 327 4.55 -3.38 10.66
N GLU A 328 3.47 -2.66 10.99
CA GLU A 328 3.09 -2.44 12.39
C GLU A 328 2.82 -3.73 13.15
N ALA A 329 2.22 -4.73 12.52
CA ALA A 329 2.01 -6.03 13.14
C ALA A 329 3.34 -6.68 13.57
N ILE A 330 4.41 -6.53 12.76
CA ILE A 330 5.74 -6.98 13.15
C ILE A 330 6.28 -6.15 14.32
N LEU A 331 6.12 -4.83 14.29
CA LEU A 331 6.63 -3.92 15.33
C LEU A 331 5.87 -4.04 16.67
N GLN A 332 4.65 -4.58 16.66
CA GLN A 332 3.85 -4.82 17.86
C GLN A 332 4.17 -6.16 18.56
N GLU A 333 4.92 -7.04 17.90
CA GLU A 333 5.40 -8.28 18.53
C GLU A 333 6.30 -7.93 19.71
N LYS A 334 6.06 -8.59 20.84
CA LYS A 334 6.77 -8.24 22.08
C LYS A 334 8.05 -9.05 22.20
N PRO A 335 9.19 -8.42 22.47
CA PRO A 335 10.38 -9.14 22.91
C PRO A 335 10.08 -9.84 24.25
N LEU A 336 10.90 -10.82 24.59
CA LEU A 336 10.82 -11.44 25.92
C LEU A 336 11.05 -10.38 26.99
N LYS A 337 10.27 -10.46 28.07
CA LYS A 337 10.42 -9.52 29.19
C LYS A 337 11.78 -9.78 29.87
N GLU A 338 12.60 -8.76 29.93
CA GLU A 338 13.81 -8.80 30.75
C GLU A 338 13.45 -8.52 32.22
N SER A 339 14.06 -9.25 33.14
CA SER A 339 13.91 -8.99 34.58
C SER A 339 14.64 -7.69 34.94
N ASN A 340 14.04 -6.90 35.83
CA ASN A 340 14.70 -5.72 36.40
C ASN A 340 15.84 -6.07 37.38
N THR A 341 15.83 -7.31 37.90
CA THR A 341 16.88 -7.86 38.77
C THR A 341 17.61 -8.93 38.00
N GLN A 342 18.74 -8.58 37.38
CA GLN A 342 19.57 -9.52 36.65
C GLN A 342 20.44 -10.30 37.65
N LYS A 343 20.29 -11.62 37.65
CA LYS A 343 21.08 -12.55 38.47
C LYS A 343 22.08 -13.28 37.58
N GLN A 344 23.22 -13.64 38.16
CA GLN A 344 24.25 -14.41 37.45
C GLN A 344 24.15 -15.88 37.82
N PRO A 345 24.23 -16.82 36.87
CA PRO A 345 24.33 -18.25 37.14
C PRO A 345 25.57 -18.57 37.97
N LYS A 346 25.46 -19.50 38.90
CA LYS A 346 26.59 -19.91 39.76
C LYS A 346 27.47 -20.96 39.10
N ASP A 347 26.89 -21.82 38.29
CA ASP A 347 27.54 -22.93 37.59
C ASP A 347 26.76 -23.24 36.28
N ALA A 348 27.08 -24.33 35.61
CA ALA A 348 26.43 -24.74 34.36
C ALA A 348 25.35 -25.85 34.60
N SER A 349 24.86 -26.02 35.81
CA SER A 349 23.75 -26.95 36.08
C SER A 349 22.46 -26.49 35.43
N VAL A 350 21.61 -27.44 35.01
CA VAL A 350 20.30 -27.15 34.42
C VAL A 350 19.22 -27.91 35.17
N VAL A 351 18.19 -27.24 35.65
CA VAL A 351 17.08 -27.87 36.36
C VAL A 351 15.75 -27.46 35.71
N PHE A 352 14.90 -28.43 35.44
CA PHE A 352 13.51 -28.26 35.05
C PHE A 352 12.64 -28.58 36.24
N GLU A 353 11.82 -27.65 36.70
CA GLU A 353 10.90 -27.81 37.82
C GLU A 353 9.46 -27.69 37.31
N ASP A 354 8.79 -28.85 37.22
CA ASP A 354 7.36 -28.97 36.85
C ASP A 354 6.97 -28.20 35.58
N VAL A 355 7.81 -28.26 34.53
CA VAL A 355 7.70 -27.45 33.34
C VAL A 355 6.59 -27.93 32.41
N SER A 356 5.61 -27.07 32.14
CA SER A 356 4.64 -27.25 31.06
C SER A 356 4.80 -26.17 30.01
N PHE A 357 4.77 -26.57 28.71
CA PHE A 357 4.94 -25.64 27.60
C PHE A 357 4.05 -25.99 26.41
N THR A 358 3.44 -24.95 25.84
CA THR A 358 2.65 -25.00 24.60
C THR A 358 3.20 -24.00 23.62
N TYR A 359 3.47 -24.41 22.37
CA TYR A 359 3.87 -23.49 21.33
C TYR A 359 2.75 -22.48 21.01
N PRO A 360 3.06 -21.20 20.72
CA PRO A 360 2.05 -20.22 20.32
C PRO A 360 1.20 -20.75 19.16
N GLY A 361 -0.14 -20.69 19.31
CA GLY A 361 -1.09 -21.21 18.32
C GLY A 361 -1.31 -22.73 18.31
N ALA A 362 -0.56 -23.51 19.09
CA ALA A 362 -0.80 -24.94 19.22
C ALA A 362 -1.92 -25.24 20.22
N LYS A 363 -2.69 -26.33 19.97
CA LYS A 363 -3.75 -26.81 20.88
C LYS A 363 -3.26 -27.82 21.92
N LYS A 364 -2.11 -28.43 21.68
CA LYS A 364 -1.55 -29.48 22.58
C LYS A 364 -0.30 -28.96 23.26
N LYS A 365 -0.14 -29.31 24.56
CA LYS A 365 1.10 -29.07 25.29
C LYS A 365 2.23 -29.90 24.65
N ALA A 366 3.37 -29.26 24.40
CA ALA A 366 4.58 -29.91 23.90
C ALA A 366 5.39 -30.54 25.05
N LEU A 367 5.33 -29.94 26.25
CA LEU A 367 5.81 -30.50 27.51
C LEU A 367 4.68 -30.43 28.54
N TYR A 368 4.60 -31.43 29.40
CA TYR A 368 3.57 -31.55 30.44
C TYR A 368 4.17 -32.06 31.74
N HIS A 369 4.28 -31.18 32.74
CA HIS A 369 4.83 -31.49 34.08
C HIS A 369 6.19 -32.19 34.01
N VAL A 370 7.14 -31.64 33.27
CA VAL A 370 8.46 -32.23 33.05
C VAL A 370 9.44 -31.71 34.11
N SER A 371 10.06 -32.64 34.86
CA SER A 371 11.09 -32.34 35.85
C SER A 371 12.31 -33.21 35.61
N PHE A 372 13.50 -32.61 35.54
CA PHE A 372 14.78 -33.31 35.52
C PHE A 372 15.91 -32.35 35.89
N GLU A 373 17.06 -32.91 36.25
CA GLU A 373 18.26 -32.17 36.63
C GLU A 373 19.47 -32.65 35.80
N VAL A 374 20.29 -31.72 35.38
CA VAL A 374 21.62 -31.94 34.80
C VAL A 374 22.64 -31.29 35.73
N PRO A 375 23.35 -32.03 36.59
CA PRO A 375 24.38 -31.46 37.44
C PRO A 375 25.51 -30.85 36.62
N ASP A 376 26.23 -29.89 37.20
CA ASP A 376 27.37 -29.25 36.58
C ASP A 376 28.41 -30.26 36.09
N GLY A 377 28.95 -30.04 34.88
CA GLY A 377 29.96 -30.93 34.25
C GLY A 377 29.44 -32.31 33.82
N LYS A 378 28.15 -32.63 33.98
CA LYS A 378 27.60 -33.93 33.58
C LYS A 378 27.00 -33.86 32.17
N LYS A 379 26.93 -35.01 31.50
CA LYS A 379 26.31 -35.21 30.20
C LYS A 379 25.03 -36.04 30.35
N ILE A 380 23.95 -35.61 29.75
CA ILE A 380 22.71 -36.40 29.67
C ILE A 380 22.29 -36.57 28.21
N ALA A 381 21.53 -37.63 27.94
CA ALA A 381 20.87 -37.87 26.68
C ALA A 381 19.35 -37.86 26.85
N LEU A 382 18.65 -37.00 26.10
CA LEU A 382 17.19 -37.04 26.04
C LEU A 382 16.76 -38.06 24.98
N VAL A 383 16.15 -39.16 25.43
CA VAL A 383 15.73 -40.29 24.57
C VAL A 383 14.20 -40.37 24.53
N GLY A 384 13.65 -40.70 23.40
CA GLY A 384 12.20 -40.88 23.25
C GLY A 384 11.75 -40.80 21.77
N ALA A 385 10.49 -41.12 21.52
CA ALA A 385 9.88 -41.10 20.19
C ALA A 385 9.94 -39.72 19.54
N SER A 386 9.78 -39.64 18.21
CA SER A 386 9.63 -38.37 17.51
C SER A 386 8.39 -37.63 18.05
N GLY A 387 8.53 -36.34 18.31
CA GLY A 387 7.44 -35.52 18.89
C GLY A 387 7.28 -35.60 20.41
N SER A 388 8.16 -36.30 21.13
CA SER A 388 8.10 -36.41 22.60
C SER A 388 8.60 -35.16 23.38
N GLY A 389 8.89 -34.06 22.71
CA GLY A 389 9.28 -32.79 23.35
C GLY A 389 10.79 -32.61 23.61
N LYS A 390 11.69 -33.51 23.16
CA LYS A 390 13.15 -33.40 23.35
C LYS A 390 13.74 -32.09 22.88
N SER A 391 13.46 -31.73 21.62
CA SER A 391 13.95 -30.46 21.04
C SER A 391 13.29 -29.24 21.67
N THR A 392 12.05 -29.41 22.18
CA THR A 392 11.35 -28.37 22.93
C THR A 392 12.05 -28.10 24.24
N ALA A 393 12.36 -29.15 25.03
CA ALA A 393 13.09 -29.01 26.28
C ALA A 393 14.46 -28.31 26.04
N ALA A 394 15.22 -28.78 25.02
CA ALA A 394 16.51 -28.17 24.69
C ALA A 394 16.37 -26.67 24.30
N SER A 395 15.29 -26.27 23.65
CA SER A 395 15.07 -24.88 23.22
C SER A 395 14.61 -23.93 24.34
N LEU A 396 14.14 -24.47 25.47
CA LEU A 396 13.75 -23.67 26.62
C LEU A 396 14.97 -23.27 27.49
N ILE A 397 16.08 -24.04 27.46
CA ILE A 397 17.29 -23.71 28.19
C ILE A 397 17.89 -22.35 27.74
N PRO A 398 18.11 -22.10 26.42
CA PRO A 398 18.56 -20.78 25.93
C PRO A 398 17.44 -19.74 25.88
N ARG A 399 16.29 -20.04 26.51
CA ARG A 399 15.14 -19.13 26.55
C ARG A 399 14.69 -18.66 25.16
N PHE A 400 14.57 -19.60 24.20
CA PHE A 400 13.93 -19.27 22.90
C PHE A 400 12.43 -18.99 23.05
N TYR A 401 11.85 -19.49 24.14
CA TYR A 401 10.48 -19.28 24.59
C TYR A 401 10.46 -19.18 26.13
N ASP A 402 9.52 -18.43 26.66
CA ASP A 402 9.21 -18.51 28.12
C ASP A 402 8.21 -19.64 28.37
N VAL A 403 8.40 -20.36 29.46
CA VAL A 403 7.49 -21.42 29.93
C VAL A 403 6.19 -20.80 30.45
N GLN A 404 5.08 -21.53 30.33
CA GLN A 404 3.79 -21.08 30.86
C GLN A 404 3.60 -21.52 32.33
N GLU A 405 4.10 -22.71 32.69
CA GLU A 405 4.02 -23.27 34.03
C GLU A 405 5.38 -23.86 34.38
N GLY A 406 5.79 -23.74 35.64
CA GLY A 406 7.07 -24.21 36.15
C GLY A 406 8.25 -23.28 35.81
N ASP A 407 9.45 -23.74 36.11
CA ASP A 407 10.68 -22.98 36.05
C ASP A 407 11.81 -23.76 35.36
N VAL A 408 12.62 -23.06 34.61
CA VAL A 408 13.87 -23.57 34.01
C VAL A 408 15.03 -22.80 34.63
N LEU A 409 15.89 -23.49 35.34
CA LEU A 409 17.01 -22.89 36.07
C LEU A 409 18.32 -23.23 35.35
N VAL A 410 19.24 -22.26 35.28
CA VAL A 410 20.63 -22.44 34.86
C VAL A 410 21.51 -21.89 35.97
N GLY A 411 22.41 -22.74 36.52
CA GLY A 411 23.24 -22.37 37.66
C GLY A 411 22.44 -21.95 38.89
N GLY A 412 21.25 -22.57 39.12
CA GLY A 412 20.33 -22.24 40.21
C GLY A 412 19.56 -20.94 40.05
N VAL A 413 19.59 -20.29 38.85
CA VAL A 413 18.87 -19.06 38.56
C VAL A 413 17.88 -19.31 37.43
N ASP A 414 16.62 -18.84 37.58
CA ASP A 414 15.62 -18.88 36.51
C ASP A 414 16.11 -18.15 35.26
N VAL A 415 16.01 -18.78 34.10
CA VAL A 415 16.43 -18.20 32.81
C VAL A 415 15.74 -16.87 32.51
N ARG A 416 14.56 -16.59 33.10
CA ARG A 416 13.83 -15.33 32.99
C ARG A 416 14.47 -14.18 33.79
N GLU A 417 15.29 -14.51 34.77
CA GLU A 417 16.00 -13.55 35.65
C GLU A 417 17.45 -13.34 35.23
N ILE A 418 17.97 -14.10 34.25
CA ILE A 418 19.33 -13.95 33.72
C ILE A 418 19.27 -12.94 32.55
N ALA A 419 20.25 -12.04 32.48
CA ALA A 419 20.38 -11.16 31.30
C ALA A 419 20.61 -12.00 30.03
N LYS A 420 20.00 -11.59 28.90
CA LYS A 420 20.07 -12.34 27.65
C LYS A 420 21.51 -12.62 27.20
N ASN A 421 22.39 -11.63 27.31
CA ASN A 421 23.79 -11.79 26.94
C ASN A 421 24.50 -12.77 27.86
N ASP A 422 24.31 -12.65 29.18
CA ASP A 422 24.91 -13.54 30.19
C ASP A 422 24.45 -14.99 30.00
N LEU A 423 23.19 -15.22 29.66
CA LEU A 423 22.65 -16.54 29.37
C LEU A 423 23.28 -17.12 28.08
N MET A 424 23.43 -16.28 27.01
CA MET A 424 24.05 -16.72 25.76
C MET A 424 25.54 -17.00 25.91
N ASP A 425 26.26 -16.34 26.82
CA ASP A 425 27.67 -16.58 27.10
C ASP A 425 27.87 -17.95 27.84
N GLN A 426 26.83 -18.43 28.48
CA GLN A 426 26.87 -19.75 29.17
C GLN A 426 26.45 -20.92 28.27
N ILE A 427 25.82 -20.67 27.14
CA ILE A 427 25.14 -21.70 26.32
C ILE A 427 25.66 -21.69 24.90
N ALA A 428 26.17 -22.83 24.43
CA ALA A 428 26.40 -23.11 23.02
C ALA A 428 25.28 -24.01 22.49
N PHE A 429 24.49 -23.53 21.50
CA PHE A 429 23.40 -24.29 20.92
C PHE A 429 23.71 -24.72 19.48
N VAL A 430 23.63 -26.02 19.20
CA VAL A 430 23.84 -26.57 17.85
C VAL A 430 22.49 -26.96 17.24
N PHE A 431 22.09 -26.32 16.16
CA PHE A 431 20.83 -26.62 15.47
C PHE A 431 20.98 -27.90 14.63
N GLN A 432 19.85 -28.61 14.44
CA GLN A 432 19.79 -29.79 13.58
C GLN A 432 20.14 -29.46 12.12
N ASN A 433 19.77 -28.28 11.63
CA ASN A 433 20.05 -27.78 10.30
C ASN A 433 20.91 -26.51 10.41
N THR A 434 22.18 -26.67 10.77
CA THR A 434 23.11 -25.55 10.90
C THR A 434 23.44 -24.96 9.53
N ARG A 435 23.33 -23.64 9.40
CA ARG A 435 23.78 -22.90 8.22
C ARG A 435 24.91 -21.96 8.67
N LEU A 436 26.01 -22.01 7.94
CA LEU A 436 27.15 -21.10 8.15
C LEU A 436 27.00 -19.89 7.23
N PHE A 437 27.48 -18.76 7.67
CA PHE A 437 27.69 -17.61 6.81
C PHE A 437 28.82 -17.95 5.82
N ASN A 438 28.67 -17.50 4.59
CA ASN A 438 29.74 -17.62 3.59
C ASN A 438 30.72 -16.46 3.77
N ASP A 439 31.54 -16.56 4.81
CA ASP A 439 32.51 -15.57 5.23
C ASP A 439 33.76 -16.26 5.80
N THR A 440 34.81 -15.48 6.07
CA THR A 440 36.02 -15.98 6.73
C THR A 440 35.75 -16.36 8.18
N LEU A 441 36.56 -17.26 8.76
CA LEU A 441 36.47 -17.69 10.16
C LEU A 441 37.18 -16.71 11.11
N LEU A 442 37.73 -15.60 10.59
CA LEU A 442 38.46 -14.58 11.33
C LEU A 442 37.71 -13.25 11.30
#